data_15d7abe71dfb03737eb073263f5057a3
#
_entry.id   15d7abe71dfb03737eb073263f5057a3
#
_cell.length_a   1.000
_cell.length_b   1.000
_cell.length_c   1.000
_cell.angle_alpha   90.00
_cell.angle_beta   90.00
_cell.angle_gamma   90.00
#
_symmetry.space_group_name_H-M   'P 1'
#
loop_
_entity.id
_entity.type
_entity.pdbx_description
1 polymer ?
#
loop_
_entity_poly.entity_id
_entity_poly.type
_entity_poly.pdbx_seq_one_letter_code
_entity_poly.pdbx_strand_id
1 'polypeptide(L)'
;TQSRSSAASDVYKRQDMYRIGTAARIMKILEMPNGNLTVILNGLEKVEIGEYVSSDPYLQAKVTPLKDSTPDEKNVEFNALVDSIRDVALNIINISPNMPKEAIFAIKNIDSRRGIINFICTNLELSDEDRQSLLEAPGLLARARKLLEILIRDTRRLKALSERIADLTEEARKLWLPE
;
A
#
# COMPACT_ATOMS: atom_id res chain seq x y z
N THR A 1 3.87 43.49 -15.64
CA THR A 1 3.62 42.26 -16.41
C THR A 1 3.77 41.09 -15.49
N GLN A 2 2.65 40.63 -14.95
CA GLN A 2 2.59 39.45 -14.11
C GLN A 2 2.77 38.19 -14.97
N SER A 3 3.88 37.48 -14.75
CA SER A 3 4.02 36.11 -15.19
C SER A 3 3.11 35.25 -14.30
N ARG A 4 1.93 34.93 -14.76
CA ARG A 4 1.09 33.90 -14.18
C ARG A 4 1.76 32.55 -14.51
N SER A 5 2.45 32.01 -13.52
CA SER A 5 2.97 30.66 -13.55
C SER A 5 1.83 29.70 -13.83
N SER A 6 2.01 28.87 -14.83
CA SER A 6 1.11 27.80 -15.31
C SER A 6 1.03 26.60 -14.36
N ALA A 7 0.93 26.84 -13.06
CA ALA A 7 0.75 25.80 -12.04
C ALA A 7 -0.72 25.47 -11.75
N ALA A 8 -1.64 25.86 -12.64
CA ALA A 8 -3.09 25.71 -12.42
C ALA A 8 -3.74 24.56 -13.19
N SER A 9 -2.98 23.55 -13.62
CA SER A 9 -3.54 22.44 -14.42
C SER A 9 -3.59 21.07 -13.74
N ASP A 10 -3.17 20.94 -12.49
CA ASP A 10 -3.33 19.70 -11.73
C ASP A 10 -4.39 19.83 -10.61
N VAL A 11 -5.50 20.48 -10.92
CA VAL A 11 -6.68 20.36 -10.06
C VAL A 11 -7.28 18.99 -10.34
N TYR A 12 -7.08 18.02 -9.45
CA TYR A 12 -7.78 16.74 -9.47
C TYR A 12 -9.28 17.00 -9.68
N LYS A 13 -9.81 16.48 -10.77
CA LYS A 13 -11.25 16.56 -11.01
C LYS A 13 -11.93 15.62 -10.01
N ARG A 14 -13.15 15.98 -9.58
CA ARG A 14 -13.95 15.15 -8.65
C ARG A 14 -14.07 13.69 -9.10
N GLN A 15 -14.09 13.45 -10.40
CA GLN A 15 -14.18 12.14 -11.03
C GLN A 15 -12.90 11.29 -10.93
N ASP A 16 -11.76 11.93 -10.62
CA ASP A 16 -10.46 11.26 -10.53
C ASP A 16 -10.15 10.80 -9.09
N MET A 17 -11.05 11.09 -8.15
CA MET A 17 -10.89 10.73 -6.74
C MET A 17 -11.65 9.46 -6.40
N TYR A 18 -11.01 8.57 -5.66
CA TYR A 18 -11.67 7.40 -5.08
C TYR A 18 -12.76 7.82 -4.08
N ARG A 19 -13.82 7.02 -4.02
CA ARG A 19 -14.95 7.29 -3.12
C ARG A 19 -14.62 6.98 -1.65
N ILE A 20 -13.74 6.01 -1.41
CA ILE A 20 -13.28 5.64 -0.08
C ILE A 20 -11.87 6.16 0.12
N GLY A 21 -11.66 6.87 1.21
CA GLY A 21 -10.40 7.45 1.59
C GLY A 21 -10.12 7.35 3.08
N THR A 22 -9.07 8.03 3.51
CA THR A 22 -8.68 8.12 4.93
C THR A 22 -8.74 9.58 5.36
N ALA A 23 -9.53 9.86 6.40
CA ALA A 23 -9.45 11.14 7.09
C ALA A 23 -8.12 11.22 7.85
N ALA A 24 -7.38 12.30 7.66
CA ALA A 24 -6.09 12.50 8.28
C ALA A 24 -5.96 13.91 8.85
N ARG A 25 -5.16 14.05 9.90
CA ARG A 25 -4.80 15.35 10.48
C ARG A 25 -3.43 15.77 10.00
N ILE A 26 -3.31 17.01 9.54
CA ILE A 26 -2.00 17.61 9.25
C ILE A 26 -1.31 17.90 10.59
N MET A 27 -0.20 17.21 10.82
CA MET A 27 0.60 17.36 12.05
C MET A 27 1.64 18.46 11.88
N LYS A 28 2.29 18.50 10.72
CA LYS A 28 3.34 19.47 10.44
C LYS A 28 3.51 19.68 8.94
N ILE A 29 3.85 20.90 8.56
CA ILE A 29 4.27 21.27 7.21
C ILE A 29 5.71 21.76 7.33
N LEU A 30 6.61 21.20 6.53
CA LEU A 30 8.03 21.54 6.48
C LEU A 30 8.34 22.05 5.07
N GLU A 31 8.93 23.22 5.01
CA GLU A 31 9.48 23.75 3.76
C GLU A 31 10.92 23.25 3.61
N MET A 32 11.20 22.57 2.52
CA MET A 32 12.51 22.03 2.20
C MET A 32 13.38 23.07 1.49
N PRO A 33 14.72 23.00 1.59
CA PRO A 33 15.61 23.97 0.95
C PRO A 33 15.45 24.11 -0.57
N ASN A 34 14.87 23.11 -1.23
CA ASN A 34 14.56 23.08 -2.66
C ASN A 34 13.20 23.72 -3.00
N GLY A 35 12.51 24.33 -2.03
CA GLY A 35 11.18 24.93 -2.19
C GLY A 35 10.01 23.93 -2.17
N ASN A 36 10.27 22.65 -2.00
CA ASN A 36 9.21 21.64 -1.85
C ASN A 36 8.62 21.66 -0.43
N LEU A 37 7.31 21.37 -0.34
CA LEU A 37 6.63 21.21 0.94
C LEU A 37 6.53 19.73 1.29
N THR A 38 6.99 19.38 2.50
CA THR A 38 6.77 18.07 3.09
C THR A 38 5.68 18.16 4.14
N VAL A 39 4.60 17.40 3.97
CA VAL A 39 3.47 17.38 4.89
C VAL A 39 3.46 16.08 5.68
N ILE A 40 3.48 16.18 7.01
CA ILE A 40 3.36 15.04 7.91
C ILE A 40 1.89 14.90 8.29
N LEU A 41 1.32 13.76 7.95
CA LEU A 41 -0.08 13.43 8.19
C LEU A 41 -0.21 12.33 9.25
N ASN A 42 -1.25 12.42 10.07
CA ASN A 42 -1.70 11.34 10.94
C ASN A 42 -3.06 10.84 10.45
N GLY A 43 -3.12 9.60 9.95
CA GLY A 43 -4.37 8.95 9.55
C GLY A 43 -5.25 8.70 10.79
N LEU A 44 -6.52 9.02 10.69
CA LEU A 44 -7.49 8.90 11.78
C LEU A 44 -8.42 7.72 11.55
N GLU A 45 -9.20 7.76 10.48
CA GLU A 45 -10.22 6.76 10.19
C GLU A 45 -10.52 6.66 8.70
N LYS A 46 -11.07 5.52 8.30
CA LYS A 46 -11.58 5.30 6.95
C LYS A 46 -12.91 6.03 6.78
N VAL A 47 -13.05 6.73 5.65
CA VAL A 47 -14.24 7.51 5.35
C VAL A 47 -14.73 7.24 3.94
N GLU A 48 -16.04 7.36 3.74
CA GLU A 48 -16.66 7.46 2.42
C GLU A 48 -16.90 8.92 2.07
N ILE A 49 -16.45 9.34 0.88
CA ILE A 49 -16.66 10.68 0.35
C ILE A 49 -18.06 10.73 -0.26
N GLY A 50 -18.89 11.62 0.25
CA GLY A 50 -20.24 11.87 -0.23
C GLY A 50 -20.30 13.05 -1.17
N GLU A 51 -21.21 13.99 -0.88
CA GLU A 51 -21.44 15.18 -1.68
C GLU A 51 -20.31 16.20 -1.56
N TYR A 52 -19.81 16.69 -2.69
CA TYR A 52 -18.88 17.81 -2.72
C TYR A 52 -19.62 19.13 -2.50
N VAL A 53 -19.20 19.88 -1.48
CA VAL A 53 -19.86 21.13 -1.05
C VAL A 53 -19.16 22.39 -1.56
N SER A 54 -17.86 22.34 -1.85
CA SER A 54 -17.10 23.46 -2.40
C SER A 54 -15.90 22.97 -3.22
N SER A 55 -15.46 23.80 -4.15
CA SER A 55 -14.22 23.59 -4.92
C SER A 55 -13.24 24.76 -4.82
N ASP A 56 -13.63 25.84 -4.15
CA ASP A 56 -12.81 27.03 -3.98
C ASP A 56 -12.71 27.40 -2.50
N PRO A 57 -11.52 27.68 -1.94
CA PRO A 57 -10.18 27.63 -2.56
C PRO A 57 -9.61 26.20 -2.69
N TYR A 58 -10.24 25.19 -2.15
CA TYR A 58 -9.88 23.77 -2.23
C TYR A 58 -11.14 22.90 -2.20
N LEU A 59 -10.98 21.66 -2.65
CA LEU A 59 -12.07 20.71 -2.74
C LEU A 59 -12.55 20.31 -1.34
N GLN A 60 -13.85 20.47 -1.06
CA GLN A 60 -14.49 20.09 0.20
C GLN A 60 -15.63 19.12 -0.07
N ALA A 61 -15.77 18.12 0.79
CA ALA A 61 -16.84 17.12 0.70
C ALA A 61 -17.36 16.76 2.09
N LYS A 62 -18.62 16.35 2.14
CA LYS A 62 -19.16 15.63 3.31
C LYS A 62 -18.60 14.23 3.33
N VAL A 63 -18.19 13.74 4.49
CA VAL A 63 -17.65 12.40 4.65
C VAL A 63 -18.43 11.62 5.70
N THR A 64 -18.53 10.31 5.50
CA THR A 64 -19.15 9.38 6.45
C THR A 64 -18.08 8.43 6.96
N PRO A 65 -17.85 8.36 8.29
CA PRO A 65 -16.91 7.40 8.85
C PRO A 65 -17.34 5.96 8.59
N LEU A 66 -16.40 5.12 8.17
CA LEU A 66 -16.60 3.71 7.94
C LEU A 66 -15.86 2.88 8.99
N LYS A 67 -16.60 2.06 9.73
CA LYS A 67 -16.02 1.14 10.71
C LYS A 67 -15.73 -0.21 10.06
N ASP A 68 -14.49 -0.68 10.17
CA ASP A 68 -14.15 -2.03 9.77
C ASP A 68 -14.71 -3.05 10.75
N SER A 69 -15.42 -4.05 10.24
CA SER A 69 -15.77 -5.22 11.02
C SER A 69 -14.51 -6.01 11.37
N THR A 70 -14.39 -6.42 12.64
CA THR A 70 -13.29 -7.27 13.09
C THR A 70 -13.85 -8.65 13.37
N PRO A 71 -13.26 -9.72 12.80
CA PRO A 71 -13.67 -11.08 13.11
C PRO A 71 -13.43 -11.40 14.60
N ASP A 72 -14.19 -12.37 15.11
CA ASP A 72 -13.94 -12.95 16.43
C ASP A 72 -12.51 -13.55 16.47
N GLU A 73 -11.86 -13.48 17.64
CA GLU A 73 -10.51 -14.04 17.84
C GLU A 73 -10.43 -15.54 17.56
N LYS A 74 -11.54 -16.26 17.74
CA LYS A 74 -11.68 -17.69 17.49
C LYS A 74 -12.04 -18.04 16.05
N ASN A 75 -12.16 -17.04 15.17
CA ASN A 75 -12.48 -17.27 13.76
C ASN A 75 -11.33 -18.04 13.09
N VAL A 76 -11.58 -19.34 12.83
CA VAL A 76 -10.59 -20.27 12.28
C VAL A 76 -10.09 -19.82 10.90
N GLU A 77 -11.01 -19.37 10.05
CA GLU A 77 -10.65 -18.88 8.71
C GLU A 77 -9.73 -17.66 8.78
N PHE A 78 -10.09 -16.68 9.61
CA PHE A 78 -9.28 -15.47 9.77
C PHE A 78 -7.88 -15.78 10.30
N ASN A 79 -7.78 -16.70 11.26
CA ASN A 79 -6.50 -17.11 11.81
C ASN A 79 -5.63 -17.78 10.75
N ALA A 80 -6.19 -18.74 10.00
CA ALA A 80 -5.47 -19.41 8.91
C ALA A 80 -5.03 -18.45 7.80
N LEU A 81 -5.87 -17.45 7.46
CA LEU A 81 -5.50 -16.42 6.50
C LEU A 81 -4.32 -15.58 6.98
N VAL A 82 -4.33 -15.16 8.24
CA VAL A 82 -3.23 -14.33 8.79
C VAL A 82 -1.93 -15.12 8.86
N ASP A 83 -1.97 -16.39 9.23
CA ASP A 83 -0.79 -17.26 9.23
C ASP A 83 -0.24 -17.42 7.81
N SER A 84 -1.11 -17.66 6.82
CA SER A 84 -0.71 -17.75 5.41
C SER A 84 -0.13 -16.42 4.89
N ILE A 85 -0.72 -15.29 5.25
CA ILE A 85 -0.22 -13.94 4.90
C ILE A 85 1.18 -13.74 5.47
N ARG A 86 1.41 -14.14 6.74
CA ARG A 86 2.71 -14.05 7.41
C ARG A 86 3.76 -14.86 6.64
N ASP A 87 3.46 -16.11 6.30
CA ASP A 87 4.38 -17.01 5.61
C ASP A 87 4.73 -16.49 4.21
N VAL A 88 3.72 -16.06 3.44
CA VAL A 88 3.96 -15.51 2.10
C VAL A 88 4.74 -14.20 2.16
N ALA A 89 4.45 -13.32 3.12
CA ALA A 89 5.18 -12.06 3.30
C ALA A 89 6.67 -12.32 3.65
N LEU A 90 6.94 -13.26 4.55
CA LEU A 90 8.31 -13.68 4.88
C LEU A 90 9.04 -14.24 3.66
N ASN A 91 8.35 -15.02 2.82
CA ASN A 91 8.92 -15.52 1.57
C ASN A 91 9.24 -14.39 0.59
N ILE A 92 8.34 -13.40 0.41
CA ILE A 92 8.59 -12.23 -0.44
C ILE A 92 9.83 -11.48 0.03
N ILE A 93 9.98 -11.21 1.33
CA ILE A 93 11.14 -10.51 1.88
C ILE A 93 12.43 -11.29 1.62
N ASN A 94 12.40 -12.61 1.72
CA ASN A 94 13.58 -13.44 1.48
C ASN A 94 14.04 -13.44 0.02
N ILE A 95 13.11 -13.40 -0.93
CA ILE A 95 13.41 -13.41 -2.37
C ILE A 95 13.62 -12.01 -2.96
N SER A 96 13.24 -10.96 -2.25
CA SER A 96 13.36 -9.57 -2.70
C SER A 96 14.70 -8.98 -2.28
N PRO A 97 15.57 -8.57 -3.22
CA PRO A 97 16.89 -8.06 -2.89
C PRO A 97 16.86 -6.70 -2.17
N ASN A 98 15.79 -5.94 -2.36
CA ASN A 98 15.66 -4.56 -1.86
C ASN A 98 14.92 -4.45 -0.51
N MET A 99 14.41 -5.56 0.02
CA MET A 99 13.66 -5.54 1.28
C MET A 99 14.59 -5.64 2.49
N PRO A 100 14.45 -4.76 3.48
CA PRO A 100 15.23 -4.84 4.71
C PRO A 100 14.94 -6.14 5.46
N LYS A 101 15.97 -6.90 5.82
CA LYS A 101 15.80 -8.15 6.57
C LYS A 101 15.25 -7.93 7.99
N GLU A 102 15.36 -6.72 8.49
CA GLU A 102 14.77 -6.26 9.76
C GLU A 102 13.23 -6.39 9.75
N ALA A 103 12.60 -6.31 8.58
CA ALA A 103 11.16 -6.53 8.43
C ALA A 103 10.75 -7.95 8.82
N ILE A 104 11.63 -8.95 8.64
CA ILE A 104 11.40 -10.33 9.08
C ILE A 104 11.22 -10.38 10.60
N PHE A 105 12.11 -9.68 11.32
CA PHE A 105 12.05 -9.62 12.78
C PHE A 105 10.76 -8.92 13.24
N ALA A 106 10.39 -7.82 12.61
CA ALA A 106 9.15 -7.10 12.91
C ALA A 106 7.91 -8.01 12.72
N ILE A 107 7.79 -8.69 11.57
CA ILE A 107 6.64 -9.57 11.28
C ILE A 107 6.55 -10.72 12.30
N LYS A 108 7.68 -11.28 12.74
CA LYS A 108 7.71 -12.38 13.71
C LYS A 108 7.28 -11.96 15.11
N ASN A 109 7.48 -10.70 15.47
CA ASN A 109 7.21 -10.16 16.81
C ASN A 109 5.88 -9.39 16.91
N ILE A 110 5.09 -9.30 15.84
CA ILE A 110 3.75 -8.71 15.91
C ILE A 110 2.76 -9.77 16.37
N ASP A 111 2.23 -9.61 17.58
CA ASP A 111 1.23 -10.53 18.15
C ASP A 111 -0.18 -10.29 17.60
N SER A 112 -0.52 -9.02 17.33
CA SER A 112 -1.84 -8.65 16.86
C SER A 112 -2.06 -9.03 15.40
N ARG A 113 -3.09 -9.84 15.11
CA ARG A 113 -3.48 -10.20 13.74
C ARG A 113 -3.79 -9.00 12.86
N ARG A 114 -4.51 -8.02 13.40
CA ARG A 114 -4.71 -6.72 12.73
C ARG A 114 -3.39 -6.01 12.48
N GLY A 115 -2.49 -6.04 13.46
CA GLY A 115 -1.16 -5.44 13.36
C GLY A 115 -0.35 -6.01 12.22
N ILE A 116 -0.36 -7.34 12.03
CA ILE A 116 0.33 -8.01 10.92
C ILE A 116 -0.20 -7.55 9.57
N ILE A 117 -1.53 -7.55 9.39
CA ILE A 117 -2.15 -7.11 8.14
C ILE A 117 -1.77 -5.65 7.84
N ASN A 118 -1.90 -4.77 8.82
CA ASN A 118 -1.57 -3.36 8.65
C ASN A 118 -0.07 -3.16 8.35
N PHE A 119 0.81 -3.86 9.07
CA PHE A 119 2.25 -3.79 8.85
C PHE A 119 2.63 -4.18 7.43
N ILE A 120 2.07 -5.29 6.94
CA ILE A 120 2.35 -5.79 5.60
C ILE A 120 1.80 -4.82 4.54
N CYS A 121 0.55 -4.34 4.68
CA CYS A 121 -0.03 -3.35 3.77
C CYS A 121 0.79 -2.05 3.69
N THR A 122 1.47 -1.68 4.77
CA THR A 122 2.25 -0.43 4.82
C THR A 122 3.66 -0.59 4.27
N ASN A 123 4.29 -1.75 4.49
CA ASN A 123 5.72 -1.92 4.24
C ASN A 123 6.05 -2.70 2.96
N LEU A 124 5.10 -3.39 2.35
CA LEU A 124 5.31 -4.01 1.05
C LEU A 124 5.04 -3.03 -0.09
N GLU A 125 5.80 -3.19 -1.19
CA GLU A 125 5.61 -2.42 -2.42
C GLU A 125 4.36 -2.92 -3.15
N LEU A 126 3.21 -2.33 -2.83
CA LEU A 126 1.94 -2.58 -3.51
C LEU A 126 1.63 -1.44 -4.47
N SER A 127 0.95 -1.74 -5.57
CA SER A 127 0.44 -0.71 -6.49
C SER A 127 -0.62 0.17 -5.78
N ASP A 128 -0.87 1.36 -6.30
CA ASP A 128 -1.87 2.26 -5.72
C ASP A 128 -3.28 1.65 -5.82
N GLU A 129 -3.58 0.92 -6.90
CA GLU A 129 -4.83 0.20 -7.09
C GLU A 129 -5.01 -0.91 -6.04
N ASP A 130 -3.94 -1.67 -5.75
CA ASP A 130 -3.97 -2.69 -4.72
C ASP A 130 -4.17 -2.08 -3.33
N ARG A 131 -3.45 -1.01 -3.00
CA ARG A 131 -3.60 -0.28 -1.73
C ARG A 131 -5.02 0.25 -1.57
N GLN A 132 -5.57 0.85 -2.63
CA GLN A 132 -6.95 1.34 -2.62
C GLN A 132 -7.95 0.20 -2.44
N SER A 133 -7.76 -0.89 -3.15
CA SER A 133 -8.63 -2.06 -3.05
C SER A 133 -8.64 -2.70 -1.66
N LEU A 134 -7.51 -2.67 -0.95
CA LEU A 134 -7.38 -3.12 0.43
C LEU A 134 -8.06 -2.15 1.40
N LEU A 135 -7.98 -0.84 1.14
CA LEU A 135 -8.69 0.18 1.92
C LEU A 135 -10.21 0.03 1.78
N GLU A 136 -10.70 -0.24 0.57
CA GLU A 136 -12.12 -0.41 0.26
C GLU A 136 -12.73 -1.68 0.85
N ALA A 137 -11.92 -2.67 1.20
CA ALA A 137 -12.44 -3.91 1.78
C ALA A 137 -13.36 -3.64 2.98
N PRO A 138 -14.55 -4.27 3.03
CA PRO A 138 -15.61 -3.92 4.00
C PRO A 138 -15.32 -4.36 5.44
N GLY A 139 -14.20 -5.00 5.69
CA GLY A 139 -13.76 -5.42 7.01
C GLY A 139 -12.44 -6.18 6.97
N LEU A 140 -11.95 -6.52 8.15
CA LEU A 140 -10.62 -7.10 8.30
C LEU A 140 -10.48 -8.48 7.67
N LEU A 141 -11.53 -9.31 7.69
CA LEU A 141 -11.53 -10.62 7.03
C LEU A 141 -11.44 -10.50 5.50
N ALA A 142 -12.26 -9.62 4.92
CA ALA A 142 -12.24 -9.38 3.47
C ALA A 142 -10.89 -8.78 3.03
N ARG A 143 -10.33 -7.87 3.84
CA ARG A 143 -9.00 -7.31 3.61
C ARG A 143 -7.92 -8.38 3.66
N ALA A 144 -7.98 -9.31 4.63
CA ALA A 144 -7.03 -10.42 4.73
C ALA A 144 -7.08 -11.34 3.50
N ARG A 145 -8.27 -11.73 3.04
CA ARG A 145 -8.42 -12.53 1.82
C ARG A 145 -7.79 -11.84 0.61
N LYS A 146 -8.12 -10.55 0.42
CA LYS A 146 -7.59 -9.77 -0.69
C LYS A 146 -6.09 -9.57 -0.62
N LEU A 147 -5.55 -9.31 0.57
CA LEU A 147 -4.12 -9.20 0.77
C LEU A 147 -3.40 -10.50 0.41
N LEU A 148 -3.91 -11.66 0.83
CA LEU A 148 -3.32 -12.94 0.48
C LEU A 148 -3.32 -13.19 -1.03
N GLU A 149 -4.40 -12.85 -1.74
CA GLU A 149 -4.47 -12.95 -3.21
C GLU A 149 -3.38 -12.10 -3.88
N ILE A 150 -3.23 -10.85 -3.44
CA ILE A 150 -2.20 -9.92 -3.95
C ILE A 150 -0.80 -10.50 -3.71
N LEU A 151 -0.51 -10.95 -2.48
CA LEU A 151 0.80 -11.49 -2.12
C LEU A 151 1.16 -12.75 -2.91
N ILE A 152 0.20 -13.64 -3.14
CA ILE A 152 0.41 -14.85 -3.97
C ILE A 152 0.71 -14.46 -5.41
N ARG A 153 -0.04 -13.52 -5.98
CA ARG A 153 0.19 -13.00 -7.34
C ARG A 153 1.60 -12.41 -7.46
N ASP A 154 2.00 -11.56 -6.52
CA ASP A 154 3.28 -10.89 -6.54
C ASP A 154 4.45 -11.86 -6.30
N THR A 155 4.27 -12.88 -5.46
CA THR A 155 5.25 -13.96 -5.29
C THR A 155 5.49 -14.72 -6.59
N ARG A 156 4.44 -15.05 -7.33
CA ARG A 156 4.55 -15.72 -8.64
C ARG A 156 5.30 -14.85 -9.65
N ARG A 157 4.98 -13.55 -9.69
CA ARG A 157 5.65 -12.58 -10.55
C ARG A 157 7.15 -12.45 -10.22
N LEU A 158 7.50 -12.34 -8.95
CA LEU A 158 8.88 -12.24 -8.50
C LEU A 158 9.70 -13.49 -8.84
N LYS A 159 9.12 -14.67 -8.66
CA LYS A 159 9.77 -15.94 -9.04
C LYS A 159 10.03 -16.00 -10.55
N ALA A 160 9.04 -15.71 -11.38
CA ALA A 160 9.19 -15.70 -12.82
C ALA A 160 10.26 -14.69 -13.30
N LEU A 161 10.32 -13.51 -12.68
CA LEU A 161 11.37 -12.52 -12.97
C LEU A 161 12.76 -13.02 -12.55
N SER A 162 12.88 -13.66 -11.40
CA SER A 162 14.16 -14.22 -10.93
C SER A 162 14.67 -15.33 -11.86
N GLU A 163 13.79 -16.24 -12.30
CA GLU A 163 14.10 -17.27 -13.28
C GLU A 163 14.56 -16.65 -14.61
N ARG A 164 13.84 -15.65 -15.11
CA ARG A 164 14.22 -14.94 -16.35
C ARG A 164 15.57 -14.23 -16.25
N ILE A 165 15.88 -13.62 -15.12
CA ILE A 165 17.18 -12.98 -14.87
C ILE A 165 18.29 -14.04 -14.87
N ALA A 166 18.06 -15.19 -14.23
CA ALA A 166 19.04 -16.30 -14.21
C ALA A 166 19.33 -16.81 -15.63
N ASP A 167 18.29 -17.01 -16.44
CA ASP A 167 18.43 -17.44 -17.83
C ASP A 167 19.24 -16.43 -18.67
N LEU A 168 18.90 -15.13 -18.58
CA LEU A 168 19.61 -14.08 -19.31
C LEU A 168 21.07 -13.95 -18.85
N THR A 169 21.35 -14.15 -17.57
CA THR A 169 22.70 -14.14 -17.03
C THR A 169 23.51 -15.30 -17.60
N GLU A 170 22.93 -16.47 -17.70
CA GLU A 170 23.57 -17.64 -18.27
C GLU A 170 23.80 -17.48 -19.78
N GLU A 171 22.82 -16.94 -20.52
CA GLU A 171 22.97 -16.60 -21.93
C GLU A 171 24.13 -15.59 -22.17
N ALA A 172 24.18 -14.53 -21.36
CA ALA A 172 25.22 -13.52 -21.41
C ALA A 172 26.61 -14.15 -21.14
N ARG A 173 26.70 -15.04 -20.14
CA ARG A 173 27.94 -15.74 -19.79
C ARG A 173 28.50 -16.55 -20.97
N LYS A 174 27.62 -17.28 -21.68
CA LYS A 174 28.02 -18.07 -22.87
C LYS A 174 28.51 -17.20 -24.02
N LEU A 175 28.01 -15.97 -24.13
CA LEU A 175 28.42 -15.02 -25.17
C LEU A 175 29.76 -14.33 -24.86
N TRP A 176 30.13 -14.13 -23.60
CA TRP A 176 31.28 -13.34 -23.19
C TRP A 176 32.48 -14.17 -22.71
N LEU A 177 32.30 -15.46 -22.43
CA LEU A 177 33.33 -16.42 -22.04
C LEU A 177 33.29 -17.63 -23.00
N PRO A 178 33.77 -17.52 -24.24
CA PRO A 178 34.05 -18.71 -25.05
C PRO A 178 35.13 -19.53 -24.36
N GLU A 179 34.99 -20.87 -24.35
CA GLU A 179 35.91 -21.86 -23.78
C GLU A 179 37.35 -21.71 -24.33
#